data_20b6a76229f3120c2df180b690c940b1
#
_entry.id   20b6a76229f3120c2df180b690c940b1
#
_cell.length_a   1.000
_cell.length_b   1.000
_cell.length_c   1.000
_cell.angle_alpha   90.00
_cell.angle_beta   90.00
_cell.angle_gamma   90.00
#
_symmetry.space_group_name_H-M   'P 1'
#
loop_
_entity.id
_entity.type
_entity.pdbx_description
1 polymer ?
#
loop_
_entity_poly.entity_id
_entity_poly.type
_entity_poly.pdbx_seq_one_letter_code
_entity_poly.pdbx_strand_id
1 'polypeptide(L)'
;MVLLHENIVGIDSAVFMHPTVWKASGHVDAFNDPLIDNRDSKKRYRADVLIEDQIAKYEEKIEKEVAKARKRFGDAFDEAQFCATNQRVIDNQTRRDALHKRYEEAMNANDLKELYQIIIDEEIVDPISGTRNWTEVRQFNLMFKTEVGSTAEGASAIYLRPETAQGIFVNYLNVQKTGRMKLPFGIAQIGKAFRNEIVARQFIFRMREFEQMEMQFFVKPGTEHEWFNRWKEWRMKWHQALGFGAECYRFHDHEKLAHYANAATDIEFKMPFGFKEV
;
A
#
# COMPACT_ATOMS: atom_id res chain seq x y z
N MET A 1 -6.80 -13.28 -20.90
CA MET A 1 -6.55 -14.28 -19.84
C MET A 1 -7.68 -15.29 -19.74
N VAL A 2 -8.90 -14.94 -19.32
CA VAL A 2 -10.02 -15.88 -19.17
C VAL A 2 -10.32 -16.70 -20.43
N LEU A 3 -10.41 -16.05 -21.58
CA LEU A 3 -10.74 -16.72 -22.85
C LEU A 3 -9.63 -17.62 -23.43
N LEU A 4 -8.41 -17.50 -22.91
CA LEU A 4 -7.25 -18.23 -23.43
C LEU A 4 -6.82 -19.39 -22.51
N HIS A 5 -7.49 -19.56 -21.38
CA HIS A 5 -7.14 -20.57 -20.38
C HIS A 5 -8.40 -21.31 -19.89
N GLU A 6 -8.41 -22.60 -20.06
CA GLU A 6 -9.56 -23.45 -19.67
C GLU A 6 -9.77 -23.51 -18.14
N ASN A 7 -8.74 -23.24 -17.39
CA ASN A 7 -8.75 -23.27 -15.93
C ASN A 7 -8.87 -21.89 -15.28
N ILE A 8 -9.31 -20.86 -15.99
CA ILE A 8 -9.58 -19.53 -15.45
C ILE A 8 -11.01 -19.12 -15.80
N VAL A 9 -11.80 -18.81 -14.78
CA VAL A 9 -13.21 -18.42 -14.91
C VAL A 9 -13.37 -16.95 -14.58
N GLY A 10 -14.11 -16.24 -15.42
CA GLY A 10 -14.50 -14.84 -15.16
C GLY A 10 -15.77 -14.77 -14.33
N ILE A 11 -15.82 -13.87 -13.36
CA ILE A 11 -17.04 -13.54 -12.60
C ILE A 11 -17.26 -12.01 -12.61
N ASP A 12 -18.50 -11.63 -12.30
CA ASP A 12 -18.87 -10.25 -11.97
C ASP A 12 -19.66 -10.27 -10.67
N SER A 13 -19.02 -9.94 -9.56
CA SER A 13 -19.67 -9.89 -8.25
C SER A 13 -20.21 -8.49 -7.96
N ALA A 14 -21.14 -8.38 -7.02
CA ALA A 14 -21.80 -7.14 -6.67
C ALA A 14 -20.83 -6.08 -6.12
N VAL A 15 -21.05 -4.81 -6.46
CA VAL A 15 -20.36 -3.66 -5.89
C VAL A 15 -20.75 -3.48 -4.40
N PHE A 16 -22.04 -3.63 -4.10
CA PHE A 16 -22.54 -3.68 -2.73
C PHE A 16 -22.53 -5.12 -2.25
N MET A 17 -21.79 -5.39 -1.19
CA MET A 17 -21.74 -6.72 -0.58
C MET A 17 -22.22 -6.65 0.86
N HIS A 18 -22.69 -7.78 1.38
CA HIS A 18 -23.17 -7.85 2.76
C HIS A 18 -22.07 -7.39 3.74
N PRO A 19 -22.38 -6.52 4.73
CA PRO A 19 -21.40 -5.95 5.64
C PRO A 19 -20.51 -6.98 6.36
N THR A 20 -21.04 -8.18 6.60
CA THR A 20 -20.29 -9.28 7.21
C THR A 20 -19.05 -9.69 6.40
N VAL A 21 -19.07 -9.54 5.07
CA VAL A 21 -17.90 -9.82 4.21
C VAL A 21 -16.75 -8.88 4.56
N TRP A 22 -17.06 -7.59 4.67
CA TRP A 22 -16.07 -6.57 4.98
C TRP A 22 -15.58 -6.60 6.43
N LYS A 23 -16.44 -7.04 7.34
CA LYS A 23 -16.06 -7.29 8.72
C LYS A 23 -15.15 -8.51 8.82
N ALA A 24 -15.49 -9.61 8.15
CA ALA A 24 -14.69 -10.83 8.15
C ALA A 24 -13.31 -10.64 7.49
N SER A 25 -13.21 -9.78 6.47
CA SER A 25 -11.95 -9.42 5.81
C SER A 25 -11.16 -8.32 6.53
N GLY A 26 -11.68 -7.77 7.63
CA GLY A 26 -11.01 -6.72 8.43
C GLY A 26 -11.14 -5.29 7.86
N HIS A 27 -11.75 -5.09 6.69
CA HIS A 27 -11.81 -3.77 6.06
C HIS A 27 -12.62 -2.74 6.88
N VAL A 28 -13.66 -3.17 7.59
CA VAL A 28 -14.45 -2.26 8.42
C VAL A 28 -13.62 -1.72 9.59
N ASP A 29 -12.78 -2.57 10.16
CA ASP A 29 -12.07 -2.27 11.41
C ASP A 29 -10.63 -1.75 11.18
N ALA A 30 -9.95 -2.19 10.11
CA ALA A 30 -8.53 -1.96 9.91
C ALA A 30 -8.17 -1.18 8.62
N PHE A 31 -9.12 -0.93 7.71
CA PHE A 31 -8.83 -0.18 6.49
C PHE A 31 -8.94 1.33 6.74
N ASN A 32 -8.02 1.84 7.56
CA ASN A 32 -8.02 3.22 8.04
C ASN A 32 -6.68 3.89 7.80
N ASP A 33 -6.72 5.18 7.47
CA ASP A 33 -5.56 6.06 7.48
C ASP A 33 -5.55 6.91 8.77
N PRO A 34 -4.40 7.10 9.43
CA PRO A 34 -4.26 8.04 10.53
C PRO A 34 -4.20 9.47 10.00
N LEU A 35 -5.19 10.30 10.32
CA LEU A 35 -5.31 11.66 9.85
C LEU A 35 -5.03 12.70 10.92
N ILE A 36 -4.36 13.77 10.51
CA ILE A 36 -4.09 14.96 11.30
C ILE A 36 -4.40 16.22 10.49
N ASP A 37 -4.98 17.22 11.13
CA ASP A 37 -5.26 18.50 10.50
C ASP A 37 -4.35 19.60 11.09
N ASN A 38 -3.85 20.50 10.26
CA ASN A 38 -3.23 21.72 10.75
C ASN A 38 -4.27 22.82 10.86
N ARG A 39 -4.37 23.48 12.04
CA ARG A 39 -5.41 24.47 12.34
C ARG A 39 -5.20 25.79 11.61
N ASP A 40 -3.96 26.11 11.26
CA ASP A 40 -3.62 27.38 10.62
C ASP A 40 -3.85 27.32 9.11
N SER A 41 -3.30 26.28 8.45
CA SER A 41 -3.48 26.07 7.02
C SER A 41 -4.84 25.48 6.67
N LYS A 42 -5.56 24.90 7.66
CA LYS A 42 -6.80 24.12 7.48
C LYS A 42 -6.64 22.95 6.50
N LYS A 43 -5.42 22.45 6.38
CA LYS A 43 -5.11 21.30 5.51
C LYS A 43 -5.03 20.02 6.32
N ARG A 44 -5.41 18.94 5.65
CA ARG A 44 -5.41 17.59 6.18
C ARG A 44 -4.27 16.79 5.60
N TYR A 45 -3.60 16.03 6.45
CA TYR A 45 -2.48 15.18 6.12
C TYR A 45 -2.67 13.78 6.71
N ARG A 46 -1.98 12.82 6.14
CA ARG A 46 -1.76 11.51 6.76
C ARG A 46 -0.62 11.65 7.76
N ALA A 47 -0.84 11.26 8.99
CA ALA A 47 0.14 11.35 10.06
C ALA A 47 1.36 10.44 9.80
N ASP A 48 1.11 9.23 9.28
CA ASP A 48 2.15 8.29 8.86
C ASP A 48 3.07 8.89 7.79
N VAL A 49 2.51 9.50 6.73
CA VAL A 49 3.30 10.14 5.67
C VAL A 49 4.15 11.30 6.20
N LEU A 50 3.63 12.12 7.12
CA LEU A 50 4.42 13.20 7.73
C LEU A 50 5.62 12.68 8.52
N ILE A 51 5.46 11.53 9.19
CA ILE A 51 6.53 10.89 9.94
C ILE A 51 7.54 10.24 8.99
N GLU A 52 7.08 9.55 7.94
CA GLU A 52 7.93 8.98 6.90
C GLU A 52 8.76 10.05 6.17
N ASP A 53 8.15 11.19 5.85
CA ASP A 53 8.86 12.35 5.29
C ASP A 53 9.94 12.90 6.24
N GLN A 54 9.72 12.80 7.55
CA GLN A 54 10.73 13.20 8.54
C GLN A 54 11.88 12.20 8.62
N ILE A 55 11.60 10.90 8.54
CA ILE A 55 12.61 9.84 8.44
C ILE A 55 13.45 10.06 7.17
N ALA A 56 12.81 10.28 6.03
CA ALA A 56 13.49 10.57 4.77
C ALA A 56 14.40 11.80 4.84
N LYS A 57 14.03 12.85 5.60
CA LYS A 57 14.91 14.01 5.83
C LYS A 57 16.20 13.67 6.57
N TYR A 58 16.15 12.70 7.49
CA TYR A 58 17.39 12.21 8.14
C TYR A 58 18.25 11.44 7.15
N GLU A 59 17.66 10.61 6.29
CA GLU A 59 18.37 9.90 5.22
C GLU A 59 19.03 10.86 4.24
N GLU A 60 18.32 11.87 3.77
CA GLU A 60 18.91 12.92 2.93
C GLU A 60 20.10 13.64 3.58
N LYS A 61 20.06 13.87 4.89
CA LYS A 61 21.18 14.50 5.60
C LYS A 61 22.40 13.58 5.61
N ILE A 62 22.19 12.28 5.82
CA ILE A 62 23.24 11.26 5.77
C ILE A 62 23.86 11.22 4.36
N GLU A 63 23.02 11.08 3.34
CA GLU A 63 23.46 11.05 1.94
C GLU A 63 24.23 12.30 1.53
N LYS A 64 23.78 13.48 1.95
CA LYS A 64 24.48 14.76 1.69
C LYS A 64 25.87 14.79 2.32
N GLU A 65 26.05 14.28 3.54
CA GLU A 65 27.37 14.21 4.19
C GLU A 65 28.28 13.18 3.50
N VAL A 66 27.74 12.00 3.14
CA VAL A 66 28.46 10.97 2.38
C VAL A 66 28.88 11.49 1.00
N ALA A 67 27.99 12.17 0.28
CA ALA A 67 28.29 12.74 -1.04
C ALA A 67 29.37 13.82 -0.98
N LYS A 68 29.36 14.67 0.07
CA LYS A 68 30.43 15.65 0.30
C LYS A 68 31.78 14.99 0.55
N ALA A 69 31.79 13.93 1.39
CA ALA A 69 33.00 13.20 1.70
C ALA A 69 33.54 12.46 0.45
N ARG A 70 32.68 11.84 -0.34
CA ARG A 70 33.06 11.17 -1.59
C ARG A 70 33.69 12.16 -2.58
N LYS A 71 33.16 13.37 -2.71
CA LYS A 71 33.75 14.43 -3.54
C LYS A 71 35.14 14.90 -3.02
N ARG A 72 35.35 14.89 -1.69
CA ARG A 72 36.58 15.33 -1.06
C ARG A 72 37.70 14.31 -1.14
N PHE A 73 37.40 13.01 -0.97
CA PHE A 73 38.36 11.93 -0.84
C PHE A 73 38.57 11.13 -2.14
N GLY A 74 37.68 11.31 -3.14
CA GLY A 74 37.78 10.62 -4.45
C GLY A 74 37.82 9.11 -4.32
N ASP A 75 38.69 8.47 -5.08
CA ASP A 75 38.78 7.00 -5.14
C ASP A 75 39.28 6.34 -3.83
N ALA A 76 39.84 7.13 -2.89
CA ALA A 76 40.27 6.66 -1.57
C ALA A 76 39.13 6.68 -0.52
N PHE A 77 37.90 7.00 -0.91
CA PHE A 77 36.77 7.11 0.00
C PHE A 77 36.23 5.75 0.41
N ASP A 78 36.36 5.42 1.70
CA ASP A 78 35.67 4.29 2.32
C ASP A 78 34.40 4.76 3.00
N GLU A 79 33.26 4.49 2.39
CA GLU A 79 31.94 4.90 2.86
C GLU A 79 31.58 4.24 4.19
N ALA A 80 31.89 2.96 4.35
CA ALA A 80 31.57 2.21 5.56
C ALA A 80 32.34 2.76 6.77
N GLN A 81 33.64 3.01 6.60
CA GLN A 81 34.48 3.62 7.64
C GLN A 81 34.03 5.06 7.94
N PHE A 82 33.68 5.83 6.92
CA PHE A 82 33.19 7.21 7.10
C PHE A 82 31.87 7.22 7.87
N CYS A 83 30.90 6.40 7.51
CA CYS A 83 29.61 6.29 8.22
C CYS A 83 29.77 5.82 9.67
N ALA A 84 30.76 4.99 9.96
CA ALA A 84 31.04 4.49 11.31
C ALA A 84 31.79 5.49 12.19
N THR A 85 32.44 6.51 11.63
CA THR A 85 33.30 7.46 12.37
C THR A 85 32.84 8.91 12.34
N ASN A 86 32.03 9.30 11.38
CA ASN A 86 31.54 10.67 11.28
C ASN A 86 30.38 10.92 12.23
N GLN A 87 30.61 11.79 13.22
CA GLN A 87 29.62 12.06 14.28
C GLN A 87 28.27 12.54 13.73
N ARG A 88 28.26 13.38 12.69
CA ARG A 88 27.01 13.86 12.08
C ARG A 88 26.20 12.77 11.40
N VAL A 89 26.89 11.82 10.77
CA VAL A 89 26.24 10.65 10.17
C VAL A 89 25.67 9.75 11.27
N ILE A 90 26.46 9.43 12.28
CA ILE A 90 26.06 8.63 13.44
C ILE A 90 24.85 9.23 14.15
N ASP A 91 24.88 10.55 14.43
CA ASP A 91 23.75 11.23 15.09
C ASP A 91 22.46 11.17 14.27
N ASN A 92 22.55 11.37 12.94
CA ASN A 92 21.37 11.27 12.07
C ASN A 92 20.88 9.83 11.91
N GLN A 93 21.78 8.84 11.83
CA GLN A 93 21.42 7.42 11.82
C GLN A 93 20.70 7.03 13.11
N THR A 94 21.26 7.40 14.27
CA THR A 94 20.66 7.11 15.57
C THR A 94 19.26 7.70 15.70
N ARG A 95 19.07 8.96 15.28
CA ARG A 95 17.76 9.60 15.29
C ARG A 95 16.78 8.94 14.34
N ARG A 96 17.20 8.64 13.11
CA ARG A 96 16.40 7.94 12.12
C ARG A 96 15.93 6.59 12.65
N ASP A 97 16.86 5.79 13.17
CA ASP A 97 16.57 4.42 13.62
C ASP A 97 15.65 4.44 14.87
N ALA A 98 15.87 5.37 15.79
CA ALA A 98 15.00 5.55 16.95
C ALA A 98 13.59 5.98 16.53
N LEU A 99 13.48 6.93 15.61
CA LEU A 99 12.19 7.40 15.08
C LEU A 99 11.48 6.29 14.31
N HIS A 100 12.19 5.58 13.44
CA HIS A 100 11.63 4.47 12.67
C HIS A 100 11.08 3.37 13.57
N LYS A 101 11.85 2.96 14.59
CA LYS A 101 11.40 1.96 15.55
C LYS A 101 10.14 2.41 16.30
N ARG A 102 10.13 3.64 16.81
CA ARG A 102 9.01 4.21 17.54
C ARG A 102 7.75 4.30 16.66
N TYR A 103 7.93 4.70 15.40
CA TYR A 103 6.87 4.76 14.40
C TYR A 103 6.30 3.38 14.08
N GLU A 104 7.15 2.37 13.87
CA GLU A 104 6.69 1.00 13.62
C GLU A 104 5.90 0.43 14.81
N GLU A 105 6.37 0.66 16.03
CA GLU A 105 5.67 0.23 17.25
C GLU A 105 4.29 0.90 17.36
N ALA A 106 4.20 2.20 17.11
CA ALA A 106 2.94 2.94 17.13
C ALA A 106 1.96 2.47 16.04
N MET A 107 2.44 2.24 14.81
CA MET A 107 1.62 1.73 13.71
C MET A 107 1.13 0.31 13.96
N ASN A 108 1.98 -0.57 14.45
CA ASN A 108 1.61 -1.96 14.75
C ASN A 108 0.60 -2.06 15.91
N ALA A 109 0.72 -1.16 16.90
CA ALA A 109 -0.23 -1.06 18.02
C ALA A 109 -1.48 -0.24 17.68
N ASN A 110 -1.54 0.40 16.50
CA ASN A 110 -2.57 1.37 16.11
C ASN A 110 -2.73 2.48 17.16
N ASP A 111 -1.62 2.96 17.71
CA ASP A 111 -1.59 3.98 18.76
C ASP A 111 -1.56 5.38 18.15
N LEU A 112 -2.74 5.95 17.97
CA LEU A 112 -2.92 7.30 17.41
C LEU A 112 -2.33 8.40 18.30
N LYS A 113 -2.29 8.18 19.62
CA LYS A 113 -1.72 9.16 20.55
C LYS A 113 -0.21 9.21 20.41
N GLU A 114 0.41 8.06 20.24
CA GLU A 114 1.83 7.97 20.02
C GLU A 114 2.23 8.55 18.66
N LEU A 115 1.45 8.33 17.60
CA LEU A 115 1.68 8.99 16.29
C LEU A 115 1.59 10.52 16.42
N TYR A 116 0.64 11.03 17.19
CA TYR A 116 0.55 12.45 17.47
C TYR A 116 1.78 12.95 18.25
N GLN A 117 2.20 12.20 19.30
CA GLN A 117 3.34 12.58 20.12
C GLN A 117 4.65 12.59 19.32
N ILE A 118 4.84 11.65 18.39
CA ILE A 118 5.97 11.65 17.46
C ILE A 118 6.00 12.94 16.63
N ILE A 119 4.87 13.37 16.09
CA ILE A 119 4.78 14.61 15.29
C ILE A 119 5.19 15.84 16.11
N ILE A 120 4.79 15.86 17.39
CA ILE A 120 5.14 16.97 18.31
C ILE A 120 6.62 16.92 18.70
N ASP A 121 7.14 15.76 19.09
CA ASP A 121 8.51 15.59 19.57
C ASP A 121 9.54 15.85 18.47
N GLU A 122 9.24 15.40 17.25
CA GLU A 122 10.07 15.62 16.05
C GLU A 122 9.89 17.03 15.45
N GLU A 123 9.08 17.85 16.12
CA GLU A 123 8.82 19.24 15.70
C GLU A 123 8.39 19.36 14.23
N ILE A 124 7.60 18.38 13.73
CA ILE A 124 7.16 18.34 12.33
C ILE A 124 6.27 19.56 12.06
N VAL A 125 6.64 20.32 11.04
CA VAL A 125 5.92 21.52 10.60
C VAL A 125 5.00 21.20 9.43
N ASP A 126 3.89 21.91 9.35
CA ASP A 126 3.02 21.89 8.17
C ASP A 126 3.78 22.40 6.93
N PRO A 127 3.83 21.60 5.84
CA PRO A 127 4.52 22.00 4.61
C PRO A 127 4.03 23.32 3.98
N ILE A 128 2.80 23.75 4.28
CA ILE A 128 2.19 24.94 3.69
C ILE A 128 2.35 26.17 4.59
N SER A 129 1.95 26.05 5.86
CA SER A 129 1.99 27.20 6.79
C SER A 129 3.30 27.32 7.56
N GLY A 130 4.09 26.24 7.63
CA GLY A 130 5.30 26.19 8.45
C GLY A 130 5.02 26.14 9.97
N THR A 131 3.76 26.01 10.38
CA THR A 131 3.37 25.99 11.79
C THR A 131 3.26 24.56 12.33
N ARG A 132 3.24 24.43 13.66
CA ARG A 132 3.07 23.14 14.39
C ARG A 132 1.73 23.05 15.08
N ASN A 133 0.74 23.81 14.64
CA ASN A 133 -0.58 23.87 15.27
C ASN A 133 -1.47 22.70 14.81
N TRP A 134 -1.13 21.50 15.27
CA TRP A 134 -1.77 20.25 14.88
C TRP A 134 -3.00 19.94 15.75
N THR A 135 -3.97 19.24 15.15
CA THR A 135 -5.05 18.56 15.89
C THR A 135 -4.54 17.20 16.38
N GLU A 136 -5.35 16.53 17.18
CA GLU A 136 -5.09 15.11 17.49
C GLU A 136 -5.20 14.25 16.21
N VAL A 137 -4.45 13.15 16.18
CA VAL A 137 -4.56 12.14 15.13
C VAL A 137 -5.85 11.35 15.31
N ARG A 138 -6.57 11.12 14.22
CA ARG A 138 -7.82 10.35 14.20
C ARG A 138 -7.82 9.33 13.06
N GLN A 139 -8.48 8.21 13.26
CA GLN A 139 -8.68 7.24 12.20
C GLN A 139 -9.71 7.73 11.17
N PHE A 140 -9.43 7.46 9.92
CA PHE A 140 -10.33 7.72 8.82
C PHE A 140 -10.49 6.46 7.98
N ASN A 141 -11.68 5.88 8.00
CA ASN A 141 -11.96 4.67 7.24
C ASN A 141 -12.07 4.99 5.74
N LEU A 142 -11.33 4.23 4.94
CA LEU A 142 -11.28 4.41 3.48
C LEU A 142 -12.46 3.77 2.75
N MET A 143 -13.33 3.04 3.43
CA MET A 143 -14.54 2.50 2.81
C MET A 143 -15.60 3.57 2.64
N PHE A 144 -16.19 3.64 1.45
CA PHE A 144 -17.44 4.40 1.28
C PHE A 144 -18.59 3.64 1.93
N LYS A 145 -19.24 4.31 2.88
CA LYS A 145 -20.40 3.81 3.59
C LYS A 145 -21.65 4.52 3.07
N THR A 146 -22.72 3.76 2.86
CA THR A 146 -24.06 4.29 2.62
C THR A 146 -25.08 3.51 3.45
N GLU A 147 -26.35 3.88 3.36
CA GLU A 147 -27.43 3.26 4.11
C GLU A 147 -28.49 2.74 3.15
N VAL A 148 -28.99 1.55 3.42
CA VAL A 148 -30.08 0.92 2.65
C VAL A 148 -31.21 0.61 3.61
N GLY A 149 -32.39 1.10 3.29
CA GLY A 149 -33.62 0.93 4.08
C GLY A 149 -34.68 1.91 3.65
N SER A 150 -35.94 1.58 3.92
CA SER A 150 -37.11 2.45 3.59
C SER A 150 -37.34 3.52 4.63
N THR A 151 -36.79 3.41 5.82
CA THR A 151 -36.87 4.35 6.92
C THR A 151 -35.55 4.58 7.58
N ALA A 152 -35.31 5.74 8.16
CA ALA A 152 -34.04 6.04 8.86
C ALA A 152 -33.78 5.11 10.06
N GLU A 153 -34.84 4.69 10.75
CA GLU A 153 -34.74 3.82 11.94
C GLU A 153 -34.48 2.34 11.57
N GLY A 154 -34.80 1.92 10.35
CA GLY A 154 -34.59 0.57 9.83
C GLY A 154 -33.43 0.46 8.84
N ALA A 155 -32.68 1.54 8.62
CA ALA A 155 -31.60 1.56 7.66
C ALA A 155 -30.41 0.73 8.14
N SER A 156 -29.86 -0.11 7.27
CA SER A 156 -28.64 -0.85 7.53
C SER A 156 -27.44 -0.27 6.75
N ALA A 157 -26.31 -0.19 7.42
CA ALA A 157 -25.08 0.25 6.79
C ALA A 157 -24.61 -0.75 5.73
N ILE A 158 -24.28 -0.25 4.56
CA ILE A 158 -23.69 -1.02 3.47
C ILE A 158 -22.49 -0.27 2.93
N TYR A 159 -21.53 -1.01 2.34
CA TYR A 159 -20.28 -0.44 1.86
C TYR A 159 -20.09 -0.73 0.38
N LEU A 160 -19.51 0.24 -0.33
CA LEU A 160 -18.92 0.00 -1.65
C LEU A 160 -17.64 -0.81 -1.49
N ARG A 161 -17.43 -1.79 -2.36
CA ARG A 161 -16.21 -2.61 -2.31
C ARG A 161 -14.95 -1.77 -2.56
N PRO A 162 -13.92 -1.84 -1.68
CA PRO A 162 -12.63 -1.16 -1.88
C PRO A 162 -11.68 -1.96 -2.77
N GLU A 163 -12.02 -3.25 -3.03
CA GLU A 163 -11.28 -4.17 -3.89
C GLU A 163 -12.18 -5.32 -4.36
N THR A 164 -11.73 -6.05 -5.34
CA THR A 164 -12.53 -7.12 -5.99
C THR A 164 -12.27 -8.52 -5.42
N ALA A 165 -11.24 -8.70 -4.57
CA ALA A 165 -10.81 -9.99 -4.02
C ALA A 165 -11.92 -10.73 -3.28
N GLN A 166 -12.65 -10.06 -2.38
CA GLN A 166 -13.65 -10.70 -1.52
C GLN A 166 -14.81 -11.27 -2.32
N GLY A 167 -15.18 -10.63 -3.43
CA GLY A 167 -16.15 -11.17 -4.37
C GLY A 167 -15.73 -12.51 -4.96
N ILE A 168 -14.44 -12.67 -5.23
CA ILE A 168 -13.86 -13.93 -5.72
C ILE A 168 -13.92 -15.01 -4.62
N PHE A 169 -13.45 -14.69 -3.40
CA PHE A 169 -13.44 -15.64 -2.29
C PHE A 169 -14.84 -16.13 -1.91
N VAL A 170 -15.80 -15.22 -1.81
CA VAL A 170 -17.20 -15.56 -1.49
C VAL A 170 -17.80 -16.50 -2.53
N ASN A 171 -17.44 -16.34 -3.80
CA ASN A 171 -17.96 -17.15 -4.91
C ASN A 171 -17.11 -18.39 -5.22
N TYR A 172 -16.04 -18.65 -4.50
CA TYR A 172 -15.15 -19.80 -4.77
C TYR A 172 -15.90 -21.13 -4.91
N LEU A 173 -16.70 -21.49 -3.92
CA LEU A 173 -17.46 -22.77 -3.94
C LEU A 173 -18.52 -22.81 -5.03
N ASN A 174 -19.15 -21.68 -5.35
CA ASN A 174 -20.12 -21.59 -6.44
C ASN A 174 -19.43 -21.86 -7.78
N VAL A 175 -18.32 -21.20 -8.06
CA VAL A 175 -17.54 -21.39 -9.29
C VAL A 175 -17.00 -22.81 -9.37
N GLN A 176 -16.41 -23.32 -8.29
CA GLN A 176 -15.87 -24.68 -8.26
C GLN A 176 -16.91 -25.74 -8.59
N LYS A 177 -18.09 -25.66 -7.97
CA LYS A 177 -19.17 -26.62 -8.17
C LYS A 177 -19.82 -26.51 -9.55
N THR A 178 -20.17 -25.27 -9.94
CA THR A 178 -20.86 -25.01 -11.21
C THR A 178 -19.96 -25.31 -12.41
N GLY A 179 -18.70 -24.87 -12.35
CA GLY A 179 -17.71 -25.10 -13.40
C GLY A 179 -17.01 -26.45 -13.30
N ARG A 180 -17.31 -27.26 -12.28
CA ARG A 180 -16.62 -28.54 -11.99
C ARG A 180 -15.10 -28.37 -11.96
N MET A 181 -14.63 -27.24 -11.44
CA MET A 181 -13.21 -26.86 -11.46
C MET A 181 -12.39 -27.73 -10.52
N LYS A 182 -11.19 -28.09 -10.96
CA LYS A 182 -10.18 -28.81 -10.16
C LYS A 182 -8.95 -27.94 -9.98
N LEU A 183 -8.29 -28.02 -8.82
CA LEU A 183 -7.02 -27.32 -8.59
C LEU A 183 -5.92 -27.84 -9.54
N PRO A 184 -5.11 -26.94 -10.13
CA PRO A 184 -5.15 -25.51 -9.96
C PRO A 184 -6.15 -24.81 -10.90
N PHE A 185 -6.86 -23.79 -10.40
CA PHE A 185 -7.72 -22.95 -11.23
C PHE A 185 -7.79 -21.52 -10.72
N GLY A 186 -8.11 -20.60 -11.61
CA GLY A 186 -8.24 -19.17 -11.32
C GLY A 186 -9.67 -18.67 -11.41
N ILE A 187 -10.00 -17.69 -10.59
CA ILE A 187 -11.20 -16.88 -10.71
C ILE A 187 -10.77 -15.44 -10.92
N ALA A 188 -11.20 -14.83 -12.01
CA ALA A 188 -10.84 -13.48 -12.39
C ALA A 188 -12.05 -12.56 -12.43
N GLN A 189 -11.84 -11.29 -12.08
CA GLN A 189 -12.84 -10.25 -12.16
C GLN A 189 -12.21 -8.96 -12.66
N ILE A 190 -12.96 -8.23 -13.51
CA ILE A 190 -12.71 -6.83 -13.85
C ILE A 190 -13.89 -6.04 -13.31
N GLY A 191 -13.63 -4.97 -12.57
CA GLY A 191 -14.73 -4.16 -12.07
C GLY A 191 -14.28 -2.95 -11.27
N LYS A 192 -15.24 -2.11 -10.96
CA LYS A 192 -15.05 -0.91 -10.16
C LYS A 192 -14.73 -1.25 -8.71
N ALA A 193 -13.78 -0.49 -8.16
CA ALA A 193 -13.46 -0.44 -6.73
C ALA A 193 -13.49 1.02 -6.25
N PHE A 194 -13.73 1.21 -4.95
CA PHE A 194 -14.01 2.52 -4.39
C PHE A 194 -13.24 2.71 -3.09
N ARG A 195 -12.43 3.76 -3.02
CA ARG A 195 -11.70 4.12 -1.81
C ARG A 195 -11.94 5.58 -1.48
N ASN A 196 -12.35 5.90 -0.30
CA ASN A 196 -12.63 7.26 0.14
C ASN A 196 -11.33 8.02 0.39
N GLU A 197 -10.54 8.18 -0.66
CA GLU A 197 -9.27 8.89 -0.62
C GLU A 197 -9.46 10.35 -0.19
N ILE A 198 -8.61 10.81 0.74
CA ILE A 198 -8.68 12.18 1.25
C ILE A 198 -8.34 13.16 0.16
N VAL A 199 -7.28 12.89 -0.60
CA VAL A 199 -6.83 13.71 -1.72
C VAL A 199 -6.59 12.82 -2.94
N ALA A 200 -7.46 12.94 -3.93
CA ALA A 200 -7.19 12.41 -5.26
C ALA A 200 -6.10 13.27 -5.91
N ARG A 201 -5.03 12.65 -6.38
CA ARG A 201 -3.89 13.35 -6.99
C ARG A 201 -3.09 12.45 -7.93
N GLN A 202 -2.13 13.07 -8.65
CA GLN A 202 -1.29 12.38 -9.62
C GLN A 202 -2.12 11.74 -10.75
N PHE A 203 -3.10 12.50 -11.27
CA PHE A 203 -4.00 12.07 -12.34
C PHE A 203 -4.74 10.78 -11.97
N ILE A 204 -4.47 9.66 -12.65
CA ILE A 204 -5.15 8.38 -12.41
C ILE A 204 -4.52 7.51 -11.30
N PHE A 205 -3.36 7.89 -10.73
CA PHE A 205 -2.70 7.09 -9.70
C PHE A 205 -3.44 7.04 -8.35
N ARG A 206 -4.21 8.10 -8.05
CA ARG A 206 -5.03 8.18 -6.82
C ARG A 206 -6.42 8.70 -7.14
N MET A 207 -7.37 7.79 -7.28
CA MET A 207 -8.78 8.09 -7.55
C MET A 207 -9.67 7.46 -6.49
N ARG A 208 -10.86 8.03 -6.30
CA ARG A 208 -11.88 7.49 -5.38
C ARG A 208 -12.66 6.35 -6.00
N GLU A 209 -12.77 6.34 -7.33
CA GLU A 209 -13.38 5.29 -8.13
C GLU A 209 -12.38 4.86 -9.19
N PHE A 210 -12.06 3.58 -9.25
CA PHE A 210 -11.09 3.03 -10.21
C PHE A 210 -11.51 1.63 -10.64
N GLU A 211 -10.86 1.11 -11.67
CA GLU A 211 -11.06 -0.25 -12.12
C GLU A 211 -9.90 -1.13 -11.66
N GLN A 212 -10.25 -2.34 -11.21
CA GLN A 212 -9.28 -3.40 -10.94
C GLN A 212 -9.54 -4.57 -11.89
N MET A 213 -8.45 -5.16 -12.37
CA MET A 213 -8.43 -6.48 -12.98
C MET A 213 -7.66 -7.40 -12.03
N GLU A 214 -8.37 -8.29 -11.40
CA GLU A 214 -7.84 -9.15 -10.35
C GLU A 214 -8.13 -10.62 -10.65
N MET A 215 -7.20 -11.50 -10.30
CA MET A 215 -7.36 -12.93 -10.36
C MET A 215 -6.81 -13.57 -9.09
N GLN A 216 -7.61 -14.45 -8.47
CA GLN A 216 -7.17 -15.35 -7.44
C GLN A 216 -6.93 -16.72 -8.07
N PHE A 217 -5.72 -17.24 -7.98
CA PHE A 217 -5.34 -18.52 -8.54
C PHE A 217 -5.13 -19.54 -7.42
N PHE A 218 -6.04 -20.51 -7.33
CA PHE A 218 -6.09 -21.48 -6.26
C PHE A 218 -5.27 -22.71 -6.61
N VAL A 219 -4.34 -23.07 -5.73
CA VAL A 219 -3.38 -24.15 -5.94
C VAL A 219 -3.45 -25.19 -4.81
N LYS A 220 -2.82 -26.35 -5.01
CA LYS A 220 -2.68 -27.31 -3.92
C LYS A 220 -1.68 -26.80 -2.89
N PRO A 221 -1.92 -27.00 -1.59
CA PRO A 221 -0.94 -26.69 -0.54
C PRO A 221 0.42 -27.31 -0.85
N GLY A 222 1.50 -26.52 -0.64
CA GLY A 222 2.87 -26.94 -0.92
C GLY A 222 3.34 -26.69 -2.35
N THR A 223 2.47 -26.16 -3.25
CA THR A 223 2.85 -25.81 -4.63
C THR A 223 2.83 -24.28 -4.86
N GLU A 224 2.60 -23.50 -3.83
CA GLU A 224 2.41 -22.05 -3.90
C GLU A 224 3.63 -21.31 -4.45
N HIS A 225 4.85 -21.69 -4.04
CA HIS A 225 6.08 -21.04 -4.53
C HIS A 225 6.34 -21.32 -6.01
N GLU A 226 6.05 -22.55 -6.48
CA GLU A 226 6.17 -22.88 -7.89
C GLU A 226 5.25 -22.03 -8.75
N TRP A 227 3.97 -21.91 -8.33
CA TRP A 227 2.98 -21.12 -9.02
C TRP A 227 3.23 -19.63 -8.93
N PHE A 228 3.72 -19.13 -7.78
CA PHE A 228 4.13 -17.74 -7.62
C PHE A 228 5.20 -17.35 -8.63
N ASN A 229 6.29 -18.13 -8.73
CA ASN A 229 7.37 -17.88 -9.67
C ASN A 229 6.88 -17.92 -11.13
N ARG A 230 6.03 -18.89 -11.46
CA ARG A 230 5.44 -19.01 -12.79
C ARG A 230 4.56 -17.80 -13.16
N TRP A 231 3.74 -17.32 -12.24
CA TRP A 231 2.92 -16.12 -12.43
C TRP A 231 3.76 -14.86 -12.50
N LYS A 232 4.80 -14.73 -11.69
CA LYS A 232 5.78 -13.64 -11.74
C LYS A 232 6.37 -13.50 -13.16
N GLU A 233 6.84 -14.60 -13.73
CA GLU A 233 7.35 -14.61 -15.10
C GLU A 233 6.28 -14.28 -16.16
N TRP A 234 5.09 -14.86 -16.05
CA TRP A 234 4.03 -14.61 -17.02
C TRP A 234 3.53 -13.17 -17.00
N ARG A 235 3.42 -12.58 -15.82
CA ARG A 235 3.07 -11.17 -15.67
C ARG A 235 4.12 -10.27 -16.29
N MET A 236 5.40 -10.52 -16.05
CA MET A 236 6.48 -9.76 -16.69
C MET A 236 6.45 -9.87 -18.22
N LYS A 237 6.28 -11.07 -18.76
CA LYS A 237 6.14 -11.28 -20.22
C LYS A 237 4.94 -10.51 -20.78
N TRP A 238 3.84 -10.48 -20.05
CA TRP A 238 2.66 -9.71 -20.47
C TRP A 238 2.94 -8.21 -20.54
N HIS A 239 3.59 -7.64 -19.53
CA HIS A 239 3.98 -6.23 -19.54
C HIS A 239 4.94 -5.90 -20.67
N GLN A 240 5.94 -6.74 -20.92
CA GLN A 240 6.88 -6.55 -22.04
C GLN A 240 6.19 -6.64 -23.41
N ALA A 241 5.15 -7.46 -23.54
CA ALA A 241 4.35 -7.56 -24.76
C ALA A 241 3.55 -6.29 -25.09
N LEU A 242 3.43 -5.34 -24.17
CA LEU A 242 2.84 -4.01 -24.44
C LEU A 242 3.74 -3.11 -25.29
N GLY A 243 4.98 -3.55 -25.60
CA GLY A 243 5.88 -2.88 -26.54
C GLY A 243 6.91 -1.93 -25.92
N PHE A 244 6.98 -1.85 -24.61
CA PHE A 244 8.07 -1.15 -23.92
C PHE A 244 9.27 -2.06 -23.72
N GLY A 245 10.48 -1.50 -23.70
CA GLY A 245 11.71 -2.26 -23.50
C GLY A 245 11.79 -2.91 -22.11
N ALA A 246 12.51 -4.02 -22.01
CA ALA A 246 12.67 -4.76 -20.77
C ALA A 246 13.29 -3.90 -19.65
N GLU A 247 14.12 -2.93 -20.01
CA GLU A 247 14.78 -1.97 -19.11
C GLU A 247 13.81 -0.98 -18.45
N CYS A 248 12.56 -0.92 -18.95
CA CYS A 248 11.51 -0.10 -18.35
C CYS A 248 10.83 -0.79 -17.15
N TYR A 249 11.06 -2.08 -16.97
CA TYR A 249 10.41 -2.87 -15.93
C TYR A 249 11.41 -3.47 -14.96
N ARG A 250 10.99 -3.63 -13.71
CA ARG A 250 11.72 -4.40 -12.70
C ARG A 250 10.76 -5.08 -11.75
N PHE A 251 11.24 -6.13 -11.08
CA PHE A 251 10.57 -6.68 -9.90
C PHE A 251 10.97 -5.89 -8.66
N HIS A 252 10.02 -5.70 -7.77
CA HIS A 252 10.24 -5.19 -6.42
C HIS A 252 9.68 -6.22 -5.43
N ASP A 253 10.56 -7.02 -4.85
CA ASP A 253 10.16 -8.01 -3.84
C ASP A 253 9.98 -7.31 -2.49
N HIS A 254 8.86 -7.58 -1.80
CA HIS A 254 8.53 -6.94 -0.54
C HIS A 254 9.35 -7.51 0.61
N GLU A 255 10.02 -6.65 1.36
CA GLU A 255 10.72 -7.03 2.61
C GLU A 255 9.73 -7.28 3.76
N LYS A 256 8.65 -6.49 3.83
CA LYS A 256 7.59 -6.61 4.83
C LYS A 256 6.34 -7.23 4.19
N LEU A 257 6.05 -8.45 4.57
CA LEU A 257 4.88 -9.18 4.07
C LEU A 257 3.65 -8.96 4.95
N ALA A 258 2.46 -9.00 4.34
CA ALA A 258 1.21 -9.11 5.08
C ALA A 258 1.19 -10.44 5.88
N HIS A 259 0.48 -10.46 7.00
CA HIS A 259 0.43 -11.62 7.92
C HIS A 259 -0.06 -12.92 7.27
N TYR A 260 -0.74 -12.84 6.14
CA TYR A 260 -1.26 -13.98 5.37
C TYR A 260 -0.38 -14.34 4.16
N ALA A 261 0.68 -13.59 3.87
CA ALA A 261 1.50 -13.76 2.68
C ALA A 261 2.83 -14.45 3.01
N ASN A 262 3.23 -15.41 2.17
CA ASN A 262 4.55 -16.05 2.22
C ASN A 262 5.55 -15.43 1.25
N ALA A 263 5.06 -14.71 0.24
CA ALA A 263 5.85 -13.93 -0.71
C ALA A 263 4.97 -12.84 -1.34
N ALA A 264 5.58 -11.72 -1.71
CA ALA A 264 4.94 -10.66 -2.48
C ALA A 264 5.98 -10.00 -3.37
N THR A 265 5.56 -9.61 -4.58
CA THR A 265 6.39 -8.88 -5.54
C THR A 265 5.52 -7.99 -6.38
N ASP A 266 5.97 -6.76 -6.60
CA ASP A 266 5.38 -5.85 -7.56
C ASP A 266 6.16 -5.88 -8.87
N ILE A 267 5.49 -5.54 -9.97
CA ILE A 267 6.15 -5.14 -11.21
C ILE A 267 6.10 -3.63 -11.24
N GLU A 268 7.27 -3.00 -11.29
CA GLU A 268 7.38 -1.55 -11.39
C GLU A 268 7.77 -1.13 -12.81
N PHE A 269 7.20 -0.03 -13.25
CA PHE A 269 7.52 0.63 -14.51
C PHE A 269 8.28 1.94 -14.27
N LYS A 270 9.26 2.22 -15.12
CA LYS A 270 10.08 3.44 -15.07
C LYS A 270 9.30 4.65 -15.59
N MET A 271 8.66 5.37 -14.68
CA MET A 271 8.00 6.65 -14.94
C MET A 271 9.02 7.80 -14.97
N PRO A 272 8.68 8.99 -15.49
CA PRO A 272 9.55 10.18 -15.44
C PRO A 272 10.00 10.58 -14.03
N PHE A 273 9.23 10.21 -13.01
CA PHE A 273 9.45 10.50 -11.59
C PHE A 273 9.90 9.27 -10.78
N GLY A 274 10.46 8.27 -11.45
CA GLY A 274 10.98 7.05 -10.83
C GLY A 274 10.15 5.80 -11.11
N PHE A 275 10.59 4.67 -10.59
CA PHE A 275 9.85 3.42 -10.71
C PHE A 275 8.57 3.44 -9.87
N LYS A 276 7.47 2.97 -10.45
CA LYS A 276 6.17 2.85 -9.81
C LYS A 276 5.50 1.54 -10.18
N GLU A 277 4.81 0.96 -9.23
CA GLU A 277 3.97 -0.22 -9.41
C GLU A 277 2.95 -0.05 -10.54
N VAL A 278 2.74 -1.11 -11.36
CA VAL A 278 1.84 -1.14 -12.54
C VAL A 278 1.07 -2.46 -12.63
#